data_80b251691fad3f0658c0da7b12290fac
#
_entry.id   80b251691fad3f0658c0da7b12290fac
#
_cell.length_a   1.000
_cell.length_b   1.000
_cell.length_c   1.000
_cell.angle_alpha   90.00
_cell.angle_beta   90.00
_cell.angle_gamma   90.00
#
_symmetry.space_group_name_H-M   'P 1'
#
loop_
_entity.id
_entity.type
_entity.pdbx_description
1 polymer ?
#
loop_
_entity_poly.entity_id
_entity_poly.type
_entity_poly.pdbx_seq_one_letter_code
_entity_poly.pdbx_strand_id
1 'polypeptide(L)'
;MYKTESFKPDTFKPARFESDGKITLSGKEIPYHTICEDNVIYGPDGNPVASIFTYAYFRSDVEDTANRPVVFAYNGGPGSSCMYVHAGFLGTRRMQYDEVDRESAFGPYKVIDNPDCLIDVADIVLIDPVGT
;
A
#
# COMPACT_ATOMS: atom_id res chain seq x y z
N MET A 1 -21.12 -21.74 0.98
CA MET A 1 -19.77 -22.34 0.98
C MET A 1 -19.01 -21.76 -0.21
N TYR A 2 -18.19 -20.75 0.00
CA TYR A 2 -17.38 -20.18 -1.06
C TYR A 2 -16.37 -21.23 -1.51
N LYS A 3 -16.42 -21.63 -2.79
CA LYS A 3 -15.34 -22.41 -3.40
C LYS A 3 -14.16 -21.43 -3.56
N THR A 4 -13.19 -21.51 -2.67
CA THR A 4 -11.87 -20.95 -2.95
C THR A 4 -11.33 -21.67 -4.18
N GLU A 5 -11.23 -20.96 -5.30
CA GLU A 5 -10.46 -21.50 -6.42
C GLU A 5 -9.04 -21.72 -5.89
N SER A 6 -8.57 -22.94 -5.93
CA SER A 6 -7.22 -23.25 -5.51
C SER A 6 -6.25 -22.47 -6.39
N PHE A 7 -5.28 -21.81 -5.76
CA PHE A 7 -4.17 -21.17 -6.45
C PHE A 7 -3.59 -22.12 -7.50
N LYS A 8 -3.52 -21.66 -8.75
CA LYS A 8 -2.98 -22.44 -9.87
C LYS A 8 -1.61 -21.88 -10.23
N PRO A 9 -0.52 -22.47 -9.74
CA PRO A 9 0.85 -21.98 -9.95
C PRO A 9 1.18 -21.76 -11.43
N ASP A 10 0.74 -22.67 -12.29
CA ASP A 10 1.07 -22.66 -13.73
C ASP A 10 0.44 -21.49 -14.50
N THR A 11 -0.58 -20.84 -13.95
CA THR A 11 -1.28 -19.73 -14.58
C THR A 11 -1.06 -18.39 -13.89
N PHE A 12 -0.41 -18.37 -12.72
CA PHE A 12 -0.14 -17.16 -11.98
C PHE A 12 0.97 -16.35 -12.65
N LYS A 13 0.70 -15.08 -12.89
CA LYS A 13 1.67 -14.13 -13.42
C LYS A 13 1.79 -12.98 -12.43
N PRO A 14 2.95 -12.83 -11.76
CA PRO A 14 3.16 -11.70 -10.85
C PRO A 14 2.95 -10.36 -11.57
N ALA A 15 2.22 -9.48 -10.94
CA ALA A 15 2.05 -8.11 -11.41
C ALA A 15 3.10 -7.19 -10.76
N ARG A 16 3.55 -6.18 -11.52
CA ARG A 16 4.38 -5.10 -11.02
C ARG A 16 4.03 -3.81 -11.76
N PHE A 17 3.76 -2.77 -11.00
CA PHE A 17 3.44 -1.43 -11.49
C PHE A 17 4.32 -0.42 -10.77
N GLU A 18 4.78 0.58 -11.52
CA GLU A 18 5.60 1.67 -10.99
C GLU A 18 5.03 3.00 -11.45
N SER A 19 5.16 4.01 -10.59
CA SER A 19 4.78 5.38 -10.92
C SER A 19 5.53 6.38 -10.06
N ASP A 20 5.72 7.58 -10.58
CA ASP A 20 6.24 8.72 -9.83
C ASP A 20 5.10 9.64 -9.41
N GLY A 21 5.24 10.22 -8.24
CA GLY A 21 4.28 11.15 -7.68
C GLY A 21 4.94 12.25 -6.86
N LYS A 22 4.13 13.20 -6.44
CA LYS A 22 4.53 14.29 -5.55
C LYS A 22 3.44 14.53 -4.52
N ILE A 23 3.85 14.91 -3.32
CA ILE A 23 2.94 15.32 -2.24
C ILE A 23 3.46 16.59 -1.59
N THR A 24 2.56 17.46 -1.16
CA THR A 24 2.94 18.66 -0.42
C THR A 24 2.69 18.47 1.08
N LEU A 25 3.76 18.43 1.86
CA LEU A 25 3.71 18.31 3.31
C LEU A 25 4.31 19.58 3.95
N SER A 26 3.55 20.23 4.81
CA SER A 26 3.97 21.46 5.49
C SER A 26 4.54 22.54 4.54
N GLY A 27 3.94 22.66 3.35
CA GLY A 27 4.35 23.63 2.32
C GLY A 27 5.58 23.23 1.49
N LYS A 28 6.14 22.04 1.72
CA LYS A 28 7.25 21.49 0.95
C LYS A 28 6.77 20.40 0.00
N GLU A 29 7.10 20.51 -1.29
CA GLU A 29 6.86 19.44 -2.26
C GLU A 29 7.90 18.32 -2.07
N ILE A 30 7.40 17.10 -1.93
CA ILE A 30 8.21 15.88 -1.74
C ILE A 30 7.92 14.92 -2.89
N PRO A 31 8.89 14.66 -3.76
CA PRO A 31 8.73 13.66 -4.81
C PRO A 31 8.91 12.26 -4.24
N TYR A 32 8.15 11.32 -4.79
CA TYR A 32 8.24 9.91 -4.41
C TYR A 32 8.04 8.98 -5.60
N HIS A 33 8.61 7.79 -5.50
CA HIS A 33 8.42 6.68 -6.41
C HIS A 33 7.55 5.61 -5.74
N THR A 34 6.62 5.05 -6.50
CA THR A 34 5.71 4.00 -6.02
C THR A 34 5.97 2.71 -6.77
N ILE A 35 6.05 1.60 -6.03
CA ILE A 35 6.10 0.24 -6.57
C ILE A 35 4.94 -0.55 -5.97
N CYS A 36 4.09 -1.11 -6.83
CA CYS A 36 3.01 -2.01 -6.42
C CYS A 36 3.28 -3.37 -7.08
N GLU A 37 3.51 -4.42 -6.28
CA GLU A 37 3.93 -5.69 -6.85
C GLU A 37 3.52 -6.92 -6.06
N ASP A 38 3.45 -8.03 -6.77
CA ASP A 38 3.38 -9.38 -6.20
C ASP A 38 4.76 -9.86 -5.77
N ASN A 39 4.89 -10.17 -4.48
CA ASN A 39 6.07 -10.83 -3.91
C ASN A 39 5.77 -12.32 -3.80
N VAL A 40 6.29 -13.10 -4.74
CA VAL A 40 6.01 -14.54 -4.84
C VAL A 40 6.80 -15.31 -3.80
N ILE A 41 6.12 -16.17 -3.07
CA ILE A 41 6.72 -17.12 -2.13
C ILE A 41 6.81 -18.48 -2.83
N TYR A 42 7.99 -19.07 -2.81
CA TYR A 42 8.26 -20.36 -3.45
C TYR A 42 8.39 -21.46 -2.40
N GLY A 43 7.82 -22.61 -2.70
CA GLY A 43 7.95 -23.83 -1.91
C GLY A 43 9.34 -24.48 -2.04
N PRO A 44 9.61 -25.55 -1.26
CA PRO A 44 10.88 -26.29 -1.32
C PRO A 44 11.16 -26.93 -2.69
N ASP A 45 10.13 -27.19 -3.48
CA ASP A 45 10.19 -27.73 -4.84
C ASP A 45 10.41 -26.68 -5.92
N GLY A 46 10.57 -25.40 -5.52
CA GLY A 46 10.76 -24.27 -6.43
C GLY A 46 9.49 -23.78 -7.11
N ASN A 47 8.32 -24.32 -6.76
CA ASN A 47 7.04 -23.87 -7.29
C ASN A 47 6.47 -22.71 -6.44
N PRO A 48 5.77 -21.73 -7.05
CA PRO A 48 5.09 -20.68 -6.31
C PRO A 48 3.94 -21.27 -5.48
N VAL A 49 3.90 -20.92 -4.19
CA VAL A 49 2.90 -21.41 -3.24
C VAL A 49 1.99 -20.32 -2.72
N ALA A 50 2.44 -19.06 -2.77
CA ALA A 50 1.66 -17.91 -2.35
C ALA A 50 2.22 -16.62 -2.98
N SER A 51 1.46 -15.53 -2.87
CA SER A 51 1.92 -14.19 -3.16
C SER A 51 1.48 -13.24 -2.05
N ILE A 52 2.32 -12.25 -1.76
CA ILE A 52 2.02 -11.11 -0.91
C ILE A 52 2.07 -9.88 -1.81
N PHE A 53 0.97 -9.12 -1.90
CA PHE A 53 0.97 -7.89 -2.65
C PHE A 53 1.43 -6.72 -1.77
N THR A 54 2.29 -5.86 -2.29
CA THR A 54 2.81 -4.69 -1.56
C THR A 54 2.60 -3.41 -2.35
N TYR A 55 2.38 -2.32 -1.60
CA TYR A 55 2.40 -0.93 -2.09
C TYR A 55 3.54 -0.22 -1.38
N ALA A 56 4.62 0.05 -2.10
CA ALA A 56 5.81 0.68 -1.54
C ALA A 56 5.95 2.11 -2.06
N TYR A 57 6.20 3.05 -1.15
CA TYR A 57 6.43 4.47 -1.42
C TYR A 57 7.82 4.85 -0.96
N PHE A 58 8.65 5.28 -1.88
CA PHE A 58 10.03 5.68 -1.63
C PHE A 58 10.19 7.17 -1.95
N ARG A 59 10.72 7.94 -1.02
CA ARG A 59 11.09 9.31 -1.32
C ARG A 59 12.25 9.35 -2.30
N SER A 60 12.12 10.09 -3.43
CA SER A 60 13.05 10.01 -4.56
C SER A 60 14.13 11.11 -4.59
N ASP A 61 14.05 12.13 -3.72
CA ASP A 61 15.04 13.21 -3.61
C ASP A 61 16.04 13.04 -2.46
N VAL A 62 16.25 11.80 -1.99
CA VAL A 62 17.15 11.47 -0.88
C VAL A 62 18.41 10.79 -1.41
N GLU A 63 19.59 11.33 -1.07
CA GLU A 63 20.88 10.75 -1.46
C GLU A 63 21.24 9.52 -0.62
N ASP A 64 21.02 9.57 0.70
CA ASP A 64 21.31 8.47 1.62
C ASP A 64 20.06 7.63 1.90
N THR A 65 19.77 6.71 1.03
CA THR A 65 18.64 5.78 1.16
C THR A 65 18.92 4.68 2.19
N ALA A 66 20.20 4.34 2.45
CA ALA A 66 20.57 3.23 3.33
C ALA A 66 20.23 3.47 4.81
N ASN A 67 20.23 4.72 5.24
CA ASN A 67 19.90 5.13 6.61
C ASN A 67 18.47 5.62 6.76
N ARG A 68 17.66 5.53 5.71
CA ARG A 68 16.27 5.98 5.76
C ARG A 68 15.39 4.92 6.43
N PRO A 69 14.58 5.28 7.45
CA PRO A 69 13.64 4.34 8.08
C PRO A 69 12.62 3.81 7.07
N VAL A 70 12.15 2.58 7.28
CA VAL A 70 11.04 1.97 6.53
C VAL A 70 9.94 1.60 7.50
N VAL A 71 8.72 2.02 7.21
CA VAL A 71 7.51 1.64 7.95
C VAL A 71 6.80 0.54 7.19
N PHE A 72 6.69 -0.64 7.79
CA PHE A 72 5.85 -1.73 7.30
C PHE A 72 4.50 -1.69 7.98
N ALA A 73 3.41 -1.68 7.20
CA ALA A 73 2.06 -1.63 7.73
C ALA A 73 1.12 -2.62 7.04
N TYR A 74 0.21 -3.18 7.82
CA TYR A 74 -0.80 -4.14 7.39
C TYR A 74 -2.04 -4.02 8.25
N ASN A 75 -3.18 -4.46 7.73
CA ASN A 75 -4.40 -4.55 8.51
C ASN A 75 -4.45 -5.86 9.31
N GLY A 76 -5.09 -5.80 10.47
CA GLY A 76 -5.47 -6.98 11.22
C GLY A 76 -6.79 -7.58 10.72
N GLY A 77 -7.29 -8.59 11.45
CA GLY A 77 -8.61 -9.07 11.09
C GLY A 77 -8.93 -10.50 11.50
N PRO A 78 -8.21 -11.57 11.18
CA PRO A 78 -7.33 -11.81 10.04
C PRO A 78 -8.08 -11.78 8.70
N GLY A 79 -7.33 -11.70 7.60
CA GLY A 79 -7.88 -11.77 6.24
C GLY A 79 -8.34 -10.43 5.67
N SER A 80 -7.85 -9.30 6.20
CA SER A 80 -8.07 -7.97 5.63
C SER A 80 -6.88 -7.49 4.82
N SER A 81 -7.15 -6.93 3.65
CA SER A 81 -6.15 -6.18 2.89
C SER A 81 -5.76 -4.90 3.63
N CYS A 82 -4.63 -4.29 3.26
CA CYS A 82 -4.17 -3.04 3.86
C CYS A 82 -5.00 -1.80 3.48
N MET A 83 -6.09 -1.96 2.76
CA MET A 83 -6.90 -0.87 2.20
C MET A 83 -7.29 0.20 3.24
N TYR A 84 -7.70 -0.21 4.45
CA TYR A 84 -8.09 0.73 5.49
C TYR A 84 -6.92 1.53 6.04
N VAL A 85 -5.75 0.90 6.21
CA VAL A 85 -4.52 1.56 6.62
C VAL A 85 -3.99 2.45 5.49
N HIS A 86 -4.05 1.95 4.26
CA HIS A 86 -3.58 2.64 3.07
C HIS A 86 -4.41 3.90 2.77
N ALA A 87 -5.70 3.73 2.49
CA ALA A 87 -6.60 4.83 2.12
C ALA A 87 -7.07 5.66 3.32
N GLY A 88 -6.90 5.14 4.54
CA GLY A 88 -7.33 5.80 5.76
C GLY A 88 -6.31 6.80 6.31
N PHE A 89 -5.02 6.44 6.37
CA PHE A 89 -4.04 7.30 7.04
C PHE A 89 -2.56 7.17 6.65
N LEU A 90 -2.06 6.06 6.10
CA LEU A 90 -0.63 5.90 5.80
C LEU A 90 -0.24 6.13 4.35
N GLY A 91 -1.17 6.03 3.40
CA GLY A 91 -0.88 6.30 2.00
C GLY A 91 -0.50 7.77 1.75
N THR A 92 0.14 8.05 0.62
CA THR A 92 0.41 9.42 0.17
C THR A 92 -0.89 10.19 -0.15
N ARG A 93 -1.95 9.45 -0.43
CA ARG A 93 -3.31 9.96 -0.58
C ARG A 93 -4.23 9.24 0.38
N ARG A 94 -5.23 9.96 0.90
CA ARG A 94 -6.24 9.38 1.79
C ARG A 94 -7.65 9.83 1.42
N MET A 95 -8.62 9.07 1.88
CA MET A 95 -10.01 9.51 1.86
C MET A 95 -10.19 10.69 2.83
N GLN A 96 -10.85 11.74 2.35
CA GLN A 96 -11.27 12.82 3.22
C GLN A 96 -12.51 12.37 3.99
N TYR A 97 -12.36 12.28 5.30
CA TYR A 97 -13.49 12.15 6.23
C TYR A 97 -13.78 13.57 6.74
N ASP A 98 -14.82 14.20 6.24
CA ASP A 98 -15.38 15.35 6.93
C ASP A 98 -15.96 14.87 8.26
N GLU A 99 -16.07 15.74 9.26
CA GLU A 99 -16.61 15.36 10.59
C GLU A 99 -17.78 14.41 10.42
N VAL A 100 -17.78 13.33 11.23
CA VAL A 100 -18.69 12.18 11.11
C VAL A 100 -20.15 12.65 11.28
N ASP A 101 -20.62 13.38 10.28
CA ASP A 101 -22.03 13.64 10.12
C ASP A 101 -22.66 12.42 9.42
N ARG A 102 -23.73 11.89 9.97
CA ARG A 102 -24.41 10.70 9.45
C ARG A 102 -24.81 10.86 7.97
N GLU A 103 -24.90 12.08 7.48
CA GLU A 103 -25.22 12.39 6.10
C GLU A 103 -24.04 12.12 5.13
N SER A 104 -22.80 12.17 5.61
CA SER A 104 -21.61 11.90 4.76
C SER A 104 -21.37 10.40 4.49
N ALA A 105 -22.13 9.51 5.14
CA ALA A 105 -21.99 8.05 4.97
C ALA A 105 -22.34 7.57 3.54
N PHE A 106 -22.93 8.39 2.71
CA PHE A 106 -23.41 8.04 1.37
C PHE A 106 -22.57 8.61 0.21
N GLY A 107 -21.43 9.26 0.50
CA GLY A 107 -20.55 9.87 -0.53
C GLY A 107 -21.14 11.08 -1.25
N PRO A 108 -20.45 11.62 -2.26
CA PRO A 108 -19.18 11.13 -2.81
C PRO A 108 -17.98 11.42 -1.91
N TYR A 109 -17.14 10.42 -1.69
CA TYR A 109 -15.91 10.60 -0.92
C TYR A 109 -14.83 11.24 -1.82
N LYS A 110 -14.08 12.19 -1.27
CA LYS A 110 -12.94 12.79 -1.94
C LYS A 110 -11.66 12.09 -1.53
N VAL A 111 -10.76 11.93 -2.49
CA VAL A 111 -9.38 11.52 -2.23
C VAL A 111 -8.52 12.77 -2.26
N ILE A 112 -7.81 13.02 -1.18
CA ILE A 112 -6.92 14.17 -0.99
C ILE A 112 -5.48 13.71 -0.78
N ASP A 113 -4.53 14.61 -0.98
CA ASP A 113 -3.17 14.40 -0.50
C ASP A 113 -3.20 14.27 1.02
N ASN A 114 -2.48 13.28 1.54
CA ASN A 114 -2.50 13.00 2.97
C ASN A 114 -1.56 13.95 3.72
N PRO A 115 -2.08 14.93 4.48
CA PRO A 115 -1.22 15.90 5.19
C PRO A 115 -0.39 15.28 6.31
N ASP A 116 -0.76 14.07 6.76
CA ASP A 116 -0.11 13.35 7.85
C ASP A 116 0.75 12.18 7.32
N CYS A 117 1.07 12.17 6.02
CA CYS A 117 1.88 11.14 5.41
C CYS A 117 3.31 11.16 5.95
N LEU A 118 3.86 9.99 6.25
CA LEU A 118 5.21 9.83 6.81
C LEU A 118 6.33 9.86 5.77
N ILE A 119 6.03 10.10 4.49
CA ILE A 119 7.02 10.03 3.40
C ILE A 119 8.16 11.06 3.54
N ASP A 120 7.97 12.11 4.32
CA ASP A 120 9.03 13.08 4.64
C ASP A 120 10.13 12.50 5.53
N VAL A 121 9.80 11.54 6.41
CA VAL A 121 10.73 10.97 7.41
C VAL A 121 11.02 9.49 7.20
N ALA A 122 10.19 8.74 6.50
CA ALA A 122 10.33 7.31 6.29
C ALA A 122 9.80 6.87 4.92
N ASP A 123 10.31 5.77 4.39
CA ASP A 123 9.67 5.05 3.31
C ASP A 123 8.53 4.18 3.87
N ILE A 124 7.53 3.88 3.05
CA ILE A 124 6.31 3.22 3.53
C ILE A 124 6.07 1.98 2.67
N VAL A 125 5.87 0.84 3.32
CA VAL A 125 5.48 -0.41 2.66
C VAL A 125 4.20 -0.93 3.28
N LEU A 126 3.13 -0.93 2.50
CA LEU A 126 1.83 -1.46 2.88
C LEU A 126 1.69 -2.87 2.33
N ILE A 127 1.17 -3.78 3.12
CA ILE A 127 1.19 -5.21 2.84
C ILE A 127 -0.22 -5.77 2.82
N ASP A 128 -0.59 -6.42 1.72
CA ASP A 128 -1.75 -7.28 1.63
C ASP A 128 -1.30 -8.72 1.92
N PRO A 129 -1.67 -9.29 3.07
CA PRO A 129 -1.31 -10.66 3.42
C PRO A 129 -1.89 -11.69 2.46
N VAL A 130 -1.34 -12.89 2.47
CA VAL A 130 -1.83 -14.00 1.66
C VAL A 130 -3.32 -14.25 1.92
N GLY A 131 -4.10 -14.30 0.86
CA GLY A 131 -5.55 -14.61 0.93
C GLY A 131 -6.45 -13.40 1.22
N THR A 132 -5.94 -12.18 1.04
CA THR A 132 -6.73 -10.93 1.20
C THR A 132 -7.10 -10.33 -0.15
#